data_753e83b1cf3967ab2011ec588e4c97e9
#
_entry.id   753e83b1cf3967ab2011ec588e4c97e9
#
_cell.length_a   1.000
_cell.length_b   1.000
_cell.length_c   1.000
_cell.angle_alpha   90.00
_cell.angle_beta   90.00
_cell.angle_gamma   90.00
#
_symmetry.space_group_name_H-M   'P 1'
#
loop_
_entity.id
_entity.type
_entity.pdbx_description
1 polymer ?
#
loop_
_entity_poly.entity_id
_entity_poly.type
_entity_poly.pdbx_seq_one_letter_code
_entity_poly.pdbx_strand_id
1 'polypeptide(L)'
;MPAIAEPNDILGRKVGEALWENRYSKEILEERKRQVGEFWWSAMYQQSPYLKGGKVFKDPDFYDVLPPGGKTVIAVDFAYSTKTYSDYSVCGVGKMYDGKVYLIDFWRGQVEATQFASIIKQYQEKYQSPIYAYIGGTEKGIVDFMRKEHNLNIISRPARNDKFVRAQPVASAWNSGRILLPKENKWVNVLLQEIMSFTGVSDLNDDQVDVLSTIYDSLQTTNKPLWRVT
;
A
#
# COMPACT_ATOMS: atom_id res chain seq x y z
N MET A 1 11.21 19.55 19.03
CA MET A 1 11.40 18.59 20.15
C MET A 1 10.72 17.29 19.78
N PRO A 2 11.35 16.14 20.03
CA PRO A 2 10.78 14.85 19.70
C PRO A 2 9.53 14.53 20.54
N ALA A 3 8.53 13.90 19.92
CA ALA A 3 7.30 13.50 20.61
C ALA A 3 7.54 12.45 21.69
N ILE A 4 8.50 11.53 21.45
CA ILE A 4 8.99 10.56 22.42
C ILE A 4 10.47 10.85 22.68
N ALA A 5 10.87 10.91 23.94
CA ALA A 5 12.24 11.22 24.34
C ALA A 5 13.23 10.18 23.85
N GLU A 6 14.34 10.65 23.28
CA GLU A 6 15.49 9.88 22.83
C GLU A 6 16.68 10.08 23.78
N PRO A 7 17.77 9.31 23.65
CA PRO A 7 18.99 9.58 24.42
C PRO A 7 19.45 11.02 24.27
N ASN A 8 19.84 11.67 25.38
CA ASN A 8 20.23 13.07 25.46
C ASN A 8 19.10 14.07 25.18
N ASP A 9 17.88 13.75 25.61
CA ASP A 9 16.72 14.64 25.47
C ASP A 9 16.97 16.01 26.12
N ILE A 10 16.73 17.09 25.39
CA ILE A 10 17.00 18.49 25.81
C ILE A 10 16.19 18.89 27.07
N LEU A 11 15.01 18.27 27.25
CA LEU A 11 14.15 18.53 28.40
C LEU A 11 14.47 17.65 29.61
N GLY A 12 15.49 16.79 29.50
CA GLY A 12 15.87 15.85 30.55
C GLY A 12 14.87 14.74 30.82
N ARG A 13 13.97 14.44 29.88
CA ARG A 13 13.01 13.34 29.97
C ARG A 13 13.76 12.01 29.89
N LYS A 14 13.21 10.98 30.53
CA LYS A 14 13.71 9.61 30.36
C LYS A 14 13.40 9.10 28.96
N VAL A 15 14.32 8.31 28.41
CA VAL A 15 14.09 7.67 27.09
C VAL A 15 12.75 6.95 27.07
N GLY A 16 11.94 7.26 26.05
CA GLY A 16 10.62 6.69 25.89
C GLY A 16 9.48 7.48 26.55
N GLU A 17 9.75 8.55 27.28
CA GLU A 17 8.71 9.45 27.81
C GLU A 17 8.09 10.33 26.72
N ALA A 18 6.77 10.47 26.73
CA ALA A 18 6.06 11.36 25.82
C ALA A 18 6.33 12.83 26.13
N LEU A 19 6.29 13.70 25.10
CA LEU A 19 6.47 15.13 25.27
C LEU A 19 5.33 15.76 26.11
N TRP A 20 4.14 15.22 25.99
CA TRP A 20 2.96 15.73 26.69
C TRP A 20 2.03 14.58 27.09
N GLU A 21 2.44 13.81 28.11
CA GLU A 21 1.81 12.57 28.56
C GLU A 21 0.31 12.71 28.83
N ASN A 22 -0.11 13.83 29.48
CA ASN A 22 -1.53 14.06 29.84
C ASN A 22 -2.45 14.25 28.64
N ARG A 23 -1.92 14.59 27.45
CA ARG A 23 -2.71 14.83 26.23
C ARG A 23 -2.45 13.77 25.16
N TYR A 24 -1.22 13.35 25.05
CA TYR A 24 -0.75 12.35 24.08
C TYR A 24 0.13 11.35 24.82
N SER A 25 -0.51 10.35 25.42
CA SER A 25 0.21 9.30 26.12
C SER A 25 1.11 8.50 25.16
N LYS A 26 2.05 7.78 25.72
CA LYS A 26 2.95 6.92 24.95
C LYS A 26 2.17 5.97 24.06
N GLU A 27 1.09 5.36 24.55
CA GLU A 27 0.25 4.40 23.80
C GLU A 27 -0.40 5.09 22.58
N ILE A 28 -0.93 6.32 22.75
CA ILE A 28 -1.51 7.12 21.66
C ILE A 28 -0.43 7.44 20.61
N LEU A 29 0.77 7.80 21.05
CA LEU A 29 1.89 8.12 20.17
C LEU A 29 2.38 6.88 19.40
N GLU A 30 2.48 5.73 20.03
CA GLU A 30 2.84 4.46 19.39
C GLU A 30 1.77 4.03 18.36
N GLU A 31 0.48 4.19 18.67
CA GLU A 31 -0.57 3.95 17.69
C GLU A 31 -0.48 4.93 16.52
N ARG A 32 -0.21 6.21 16.78
CA ARG A 32 0.02 7.21 15.73
C ARG A 32 1.22 6.84 14.85
N LYS A 33 2.31 6.37 15.45
CA LYS A 33 3.50 5.89 14.73
C LYS A 33 3.13 4.76 13.75
N ARG A 34 2.33 3.78 14.21
CA ARG A 34 1.84 2.69 13.35
C ARG A 34 0.97 3.17 12.20
N GLN A 35 0.16 4.22 12.42
CA GLN A 35 -0.74 4.78 11.41
C GLN A 35 0.00 5.59 10.33
N VAL A 36 0.93 6.45 10.74
CA VAL A 36 1.63 7.36 9.80
C VAL A 36 2.85 6.74 9.14
N GLY A 37 3.42 5.69 9.72
CA GLY A 37 4.64 5.03 9.25
C GLY A 37 5.93 5.74 9.69
N GLU A 38 7.04 5.01 9.60
CA GLU A 38 8.34 5.43 10.16
C GLU A 38 8.85 6.74 9.56
N PHE A 39 8.69 6.94 8.25
CA PHE A 39 9.15 8.15 7.56
C PHE A 39 8.47 9.40 8.11
N TRP A 40 7.13 9.41 8.13
CA TRP A 40 6.38 10.56 8.64
C TRP A 40 6.50 10.72 10.14
N TRP A 41 6.60 9.60 10.88
CA TRP A 41 6.87 9.65 12.31
C TRP A 41 8.19 10.36 12.59
N SER A 42 9.27 9.94 11.95
CA SER A 42 10.59 10.55 12.12
C SER A 42 10.59 12.03 11.75
N ALA A 43 10.01 12.39 10.60
CA ALA A 43 10.02 13.77 10.13
C ALA A 43 9.14 14.71 10.97
N MET A 44 7.89 14.32 11.26
CA MET A 44 6.88 15.22 11.83
C MET A 44 6.80 15.13 13.35
N TYR A 45 7.00 13.96 13.94
CA TYR A 45 6.84 13.75 15.37
C TYR A 45 8.18 13.72 16.12
N GLN A 46 9.21 13.10 15.55
CA GLN A 46 10.54 13.07 16.17
C GLN A 46 11.44 14.23 15.75
N GLN A 47 11.02 15.06 14.79
CA GLN A 47 11.81 16.19 14.27
C GLN A 47 13.19 15.77 13.70
N SER A 48 13.26 14.54 13.22
CA SER A 48 14.47 13.93 12.66
C SER A 48 14.19 13.38 11.26
N PRO A 49 13.99 14.27 10.25
CA PRO A 49 13.75 13.83 8.88
C PRO A 49 14.99 13.15 8.30
N TYR A 50 14.80 12.01 7.65
CA TYR A 50 15.85 11.34 6.90
C TYR A 50 15.56 11.34 5.40
N LEU A 51 16.60 11.22 4.59
CA LEU A 51 16.47 11.21 3.14
C LEU A 51 15.80 9.90 2.68
N LYS A 52 14.98 10.00 1.62
CA LYS A 52 14.50 8.84 0.88
C LYS A 52 15.70 8.03 0.37
N GLY A 53 15.55 6.71 0.22
CA GLY A 53 16.58 5.84 -0.34
C GLY A 53 17.03 4.70 0.57
N GLY A 54 16.47 4.61 1.78
CA GLY A 54 16.63 3.43 2.64
C GLY A 54 15.59 2.35 2.38
N LYS A 55 15.77 1.17 2.98
CA LYS A 55 14.83 0.04 2.90
C LYS A 55 13.48 0.43 3.52
N VAL A 56 12.44 0.51 2.67
CA VAL A 56 11.08 0.93 3.07
C VAL A 56 10.32 -0.23 3.70
N PHE A 57 10.45 -1.43 3.12
CA PHE A 57 9.80 -2.66 3.56
C PHE A 57 10.79 -3.59 4.24
N LYS A 58 10.43 -4.13 5.40
CA LYS A 58 11.17 -5.17 6.13
C LYS A 58 10.84 -6.56 5.60
N ASP A 59 11.38 -7.59 6.27
CA ASP A 59 11.12 -8.97 5.89
C ASP A 59 9.62 -9.29 5.93
N PRO A 60 9.11 -10.10 5.00
CA PRO A 60 7.69 -10.40 4.87
C PRO A 60 7.20 -11.40 5.93
N ASP A 61 5.92 -11.29 6.27
CA ASP A 61 5.18 -12.29 7.02
C ASP A 61 4.31 -13.16 6.10
N PHE A 62 4.11 -14.42 6.48
CA PHE A 62 3.43 -15.40 5.65
C PHE A 62 2.22 -16.02 6.37
N TYR A 63 1.25 -16.50 5.60
CA TYR A 63 0.15 -17.32 6.09
C TYR A 63 0.15 -18.71 5.42
N ASP A 64 -0.36 -19.71 6.15
CA ASP A 64 -0.55 -21.07 5.65
C ASP A 64 -1.95 -21.25 5.06
N VAL A 65 -2.96 -20.73 5.76
CA VAL A 65 -4.36 -20.89 5.38
C VAL A 65 -5.02 -19.53 5.26
N LEU A 66 -5.67 -19.29 4.12
CA LEU A 66 -6.47 -18.08 3.94
C LEU A 66 -7.72 -18.14 4.81
N PRO A 67 -7.95 -17.15 5.70
CA PRO A 67 -9.11 -17.18 6.60
C PRO A 67 -10.42 -17.09 5.79
N PRO A 68 -11.49 -17.79 6.25
CA PRO A 68 -12.82 -17.67 5.67
C PRO A 68 -13.40 -16.27 5.94
N GLY A 69 -14.22 -15.78 5.02
CA GLY A 69 -14.87 -14.46 5.18
C GLY A 69 -13.92 -13.27 4.95
N GLY A 70 -14.32 -12.10 5.44
CA GLY A 70 -13.58 -10.86 5.24
C GLY A 70 -13.95 -10.11 3.95
N LYS A 71 -13.38 -8.91 3.78
CA LYS A 71 -13.59 -8.05 2.61
C LYS A 71 -12.46 -8.25 1.63
N THR A 72 -12.79 -8.59 0.38
CA THR A 72 -11.84 -8.72 -0.72
C THR A 72 -11.91 -7.52 -1.66
N VAL A 73 -10.79 -7.10 -2.20
CA VAL A 73 -10.69 -6.08 -3.25
C VAL A 73 -9.69 -6.52 -4.32
N ILE A 74 -9.91 -6.04 -5.53
CA ILE A 74 -8.98 -6.14 -6.64
C ILE A 74 -8.39 -4.74 -6.85
N ALA A 75 -7.11 -4.64 -7.09
CA ALA A 75 -6.45 -3.38 -7.47
C ALA A 75 -5.65 -3.57 -8.74
N VAL A 76 -5.62 -2.53 -9.57
CA VAL A 76 -4.92 -2.56 -10.86
C VAL A 76 -4.08 -1.31 -11.03
N ASP A 77 -2.93 -1.47 -11.70
CA ASP A 77 -2.10 -0.39 -12.23
C ASP A 77 -1.91 -0.62 -13.74
N PHE A 78 -2.00 0.46 -14.52
CA PHE A 78 -2.02 0.41 -15.98
C PHE A 78 -0.68 0.90 -16.54
N ALA A 79 0.04 0.04 -17.28
CA ALA A 79 1.16 0.52 -18.09
C ALA A 79 0.67 1.40 -19.23
N TYR A 80 1.36 2.52 -19.47
CA TYR A 80 1.02 3.47 -20.54
C TYR A 80 1.37 2.99 -21.93
N SER A 81 2.35 2.09 -22.06
CA SER A 81 2.90 1.70 -23.35
C SER A 81 3.67 0.37 -23.23
N THR A 82 3.45 -0.51 -24.19
CA THR A 82 4.29 -1.70 -24.40
C THR A 82 5.69 -1.35 -24.92
N LYS A 83 5.97 -0.07 -25.24
CA LYS A 83 7.22 0.40 -25.85
C LYS A 83 8.29 0.84 -24.86
N THR A 84 7.93 1.08 -23.59
CA THR A 84 8.89 1.35 -22.52
C THR A 84 9.23 0.06 -21.82
N TYR A 85 10.52 -0.30 -21.80
CA TYR A 85 11.04 -1.55 -21.23
C TYR A 85 10.82 -1.70 -19.70
N SER A 86 10.20 -0.73 -19.05
CA SER A 86 10.08 -0.65 -17.59
C SER A 86 8.66 -0.74 -17.04
N ASP A 87 7.63 -0.38 -17.80
CA ASP A 87 6.29 -0.26 -17.24
C ASP A 87 5.49 -1.57 -17.38
N TYR A 88 5.01 -2.09 -16.27
CA TYR A 88 4.19 -3.28 -16.21
C TYR A 88 2.75 -2.95 -15.84
N SER A 89 1.80 -3.60 -16.52
CA SER A 89 0.45 -3.69 -16.00
C SER A 89 0.41 -4.70 -14.86
N VAL A 90 -0.25 -4.34 -13.77
CA VAL A 90 -0.34 -5.18 -12.57
C VAL A 90 -1.78 -5.31 -12.12
N CYS A 91 -2.19 -6.51 -11.73
CA CYS A 91 -3.46 -6.81 -11.11
C CYS A 91 -3.22 -7.59 -9.83
N GLY A 92 -3.68 -7.08 -8.69
CA GLY A 92 -3.49 -7.71 -7.39
C GLY A 92 -4.81 -7.88 -6.63
N VAL A 93 -4.88 -8.90 -5.77
CA VAL A 93 -6.04 -9.21 -4.92
C VAL A 93 -5.61 -9.29 -3.47
N GLY A 94 -6.31 -8.55 -2.62
CA GLY A 94 -6.10 -8.60 -1.18
C GLY A 94 -7.41 -8.72 -0.41
N LYS A 95 -7.34 -9.35 0.75
CA LYS A 95 -8.46 -9.57 1.67
C LYS A 95 -8.13 -9.02 3.04
N MET A 96 -9.05 -8.26 3.62
CA MET A 96 -9.01 -7.83 5.02
C MET A 96 -9.77 -8.83 5.88
N TYR A 97 -9.12 -9.36 6.90
CA TYR A 97 -9.73 -10.18 7.94
C TYR A 97 -9.02 -9.91 9.27
N ASP A 98 -9.77 -9.64 10.32
CA ASP A 98 -9.27 -9.38 11.68
C ASP A 98 -8.08 -8.38 11.74
N GLY A 99 -8.23 -7.23 11.08
CA GLY A 99 -7.22 -6.17 11.07
C GLY A 99 -5.95 -6.46 10.24
N LYS A 100 -5.86 -7.63 9.61
CA LYS A 100 -4.76 -8.04 8.74
C LYS A 100 -5.19 -8.11 7.29
N VAL A 101 -4.26 -7.85 6.39
CA VAL A 101 -4.44 -7.98 4.94
C VAL A 101 -3.71 -9.22 4.46
N TYR A 102 -4.43 -10.08 3.77
CA TYR A 102 -3.93 -11.30 3.15
C TYR A 102 -3.85 -11.06 1.65
N LEU A 103 -2.64 -11.10 1.06
CA LEU A 103 -2.47 -11.03 -0.38
C LEU A 103 -2.81 -12.39 -0.98
N ILE A 104 -3.73 -12.42 -1.95
CA ILE A 104 -4.29 -13.67 -2.47
C ILE A 104 -3.70 -14.03 -3.81
N ASP A 105 -3.58 -13.03 -4.69
CA ASP A 105 -3.15 -13.24 -6.07
C ASP A 105 -2.51 -11.98 -6.62
N PHE A 106 -1.48 -12.14 -7.46
CA PHE A 106 -0.86 -11.05 -8.20
C PHE A 106 -0.50 -11.53 -9.60
N TRP A 107 -0.88 -10.73 -10.58
CA TRP A 107 -0.45 -10.87 -11.96
C TRP A 107 0.31 -9.61 -12.38
N ARG A 108 1.41 -9.77 -13.10
CA ARG A 108 2.24 -8.71 -13.65
C ARG A 108 2.68 -9.08 -15.06
N GLY A 109 2.56 -8.17 -16.01
CA GLY A 109 2.99 -8.40 -17.38
C GLY A 109 2.99 -7.13 -18.23
N GLN A 110 3.71 -7.20 -19.36
CA GLN A 110 3.71 -6.17 -20.38
C GLN A 110 2.79 -6.62 -21.51
N VAL A 111 1.58 -6.09 -21.55
CA VAL A 111 0.51 -6.50 -22.48
C VAL A 111 -0.25 -5.27 -22.99
N GLU A 112 -0.89 -5.42 -24.13
CA GLU A 112 -1.81 -4.41 -24.67
C GLU A 112 -3.04 -4.20 -23.76
N ALA A 113 -3.63 -3.00 -23.80
CA ALA A 113 -4.75 -2.62 -22.97
C ALA A 113 -5.96 -3.59 -23.06
N THR A 114 -6.27 -4.08 -24.27
CA THR A 114 -7.33 -5.06 -24.51
C THR A 114 -7.07 -6.42 -23.86
N GLN A 115 -5.81 -6.85 -23.89
CA GLN A 115 -5.39 -8.09 -23.24
C GLN A 115 -5.42 -7.93 -21.71
N PHE A 116 -4.97 -6.79 -21.19
CA PHE A 116 -5.05 -6.52 -19.76
C PHE A 116 -6.50 -6.43 -19.28
N ALA A 117 -7.40 -5.82 -20.06
CA ALA A 117 -8.83 -5.80 -19.76
C ALA A 117 -9.41 -7.21 -19.61
N SER A 118 -9.00 -8.15 -20.48
CA SER A 118 -9.42 -9.55 -20.41
C SER A 118 -8.91 -10.23 -19.13
N ILE A 119 -7.67 -9.93 -18.70
CA ILE A 119 -7.10 -10.43 -17.45
C ILE A 119 -7.88 -9.88 -16.24
N ILE A 120 -8.14 -8.56 -16.21
CA ILE A 120 -8.93 -7.93 -15.13
C ILE A 120 -10.32 -8.55 -15.04
N LYS A 121 -10.95 -8.85 -16.20
CA LYS A 121 -12.26 -9.49 -16.25
C LYS A 121 -12.25 -10.88 -15.63
N GLN A 122 -11.23 -11.69 -15.93
CA GLN A 122 -11.05 -13.01 -15.29
C GLN A 122 -10.91 -12.89 -13.77
N TYR A 123 -10.17 -11.89 -13.28
CA TYR A 123 -10.04 -11.60 -11.85
C TYR A 123 -11.38 -11.15 -11.24
N GLN A 124 -12.14 -10.29 -11.94
CA GLN A 124 -13.46 -9.86 -11.48
C GLN A 124 -14.44 -11.04 -11.37
N GLU A 125 -14.44 -11.93 -12.35
CA GLU A 125 -15.31 -13.13 -12.35
C GLU A 125 -14.88 -14.12 -11.25
N LYS A 126 -13.58 -14.34 -11.07
CA LYS A 126 -13.03 -15.27 -10.08
C LYS A 126 -13.27 -14.80 -8.63
N TYR A 127 -13.04 -13.53 -8.35
CA TYR A 127 -13.08 -13.00 -6.98
C TYR A 127 -14.35 -12.25 -6.65
N GLN A 128 -15.18 -11.90 -7.62
CA GLN A 128 -16.45 -11.18 -7.49
C GLN A 128 -16.36 -9.96 -6.57
N SER A 129 -15.29 -9.19 -6.73
CA SER A 129 -14.90 -8.11 -5.83
C SER A 129 -14.74 -6.79 -6.60
N PRO A 130 -14.93 -5.64 -5.93
CA PRO A 130 -14.74 -4.34 -6.57
C PRO A 130 -13.28 -4.15 -7.01
N ILE A 131 -13.09 -3.51 -8.17
CA ILE A 131 -11.80 -3.19 -8.74
C ILE A 131 -11.48 -1.73 -8.44
N TYR A 132 -10.28 -1.47 -7.95
CA TYR A 132 -9.79 -0.13 -7.64
C TYR A 132 -8.54 0.20 -8.46
N ALA A 133 -8.43 1.47 -8.88
CA ALA A 133 -7.24 2.00 -9.53
C ALA A 133 -6.95 3.42 -9.03
N TYR A 134 -5.69 3.75 -8.80
CA TYR A 134 -5.28 5.15 -8.79
C TYR A 134 -5.15 5.62 -10.24
N ILE A 135 -5.67 6.82 -10.52
CA ILE A 135 -5.59 7.42 -11.84
C ILE A 135 -4.96 8.81 -11.75
N GLY A 136 -3.96 9.05 -12.56
CA GLY A 136 -3.45 10.36 -12.95
C GLY A 136 -4.16 10.87 -14.21
N GLY A 137 -3.64 11.92 -14.84
CA GLY A 137 -4.31 12.60 -15.93
C GLY A 137 -4.69 11.75 -17.15
N THR A 138 -3.78 10.91 -17.64
CA THR A 138 -3.95 10.14 -18.89
C THR A 138 -4.63 8.78 -18.69
N GLU A 139 -4.52 8.17 -17.52
CA GLU A 139 -5.18 6.86 -17.22
C GLU A 139 -6.69 6.94 -17.24
N LYS A 140 -7.28 8.12 -17.11
CA LYS A 140 -8.73 8.30 -17.17
C LYS A 140 -9.31 7.76 -18.47
N GLY A 141 -8.65 8.01 -19.61
CA GLY A 141 -9.08 7.51 -20.91
C GLY A 141 -9.06 5.98 -20.99
N ILE A 142 -8.03 5.34 -20.42
CA ILE A 142 -7.91 3.87 -20.38
C ILE A 142 -9.02 3.27 -19.51
N VAL A 143 -9.25 3.84 -18.33
CA VAL A 143 -10.31 3.37 -17.43
C VAL A 143 -11.69 3.53 -18.05
N ASP A 144 -11.97 4.65 -18.72
CA ASP A 144 -13.24 4.89 -19.40
C ASP A 144 -13.44 3.92 -20.59
N PHE A 145 -12.39 3.62 -21.34
CA PHE A 145 -12.39 2.58 -22.37
C PHE A 145 -12.73 1.20 -21.78
N MET A 146 -12.03 0.80 -20.71
CA MET A 146 -12.26 -0.50 -20.06
C MET A 146 -13.67 -0.64 -19.48
N ARG A 147 -14.22 0.43 -18.92
CA ARG A 147 -15.60 0.46 -18.43
C ARG A 147 -16.62 0.25 -19.56
N LYS A 148 -16.43 0.93 -20.68
CA LYS A 148 -17.39 0.93 -21.81
C LYS A 148 -17.27 -0.34 -22.63
N GLU A 149 -16.07 -0.69 -23.08
CA GLU A 149 -15.85 -1.77 -24.05
C GLU A 149 -15.76 -3.15 -23.39
N HIS A 150 -15.34 -3.22 -22.12
CA HIS A 150 -15.15 -4.50 -21.43
C HIS A 150 -16.10 -4.70 -20.23
N ASN A 151 -17.00 -3.75 -19.97
CA ASN A 151 -17.96 -3.80 -18.86
C ASN A 151 -17.30 -4.06 -17.50
N LEU A 152 -16.16 -3.40 -17.25
CA LEU A 152 -15.42 -3.50 -16.00
C LEU A 152 -15.87 -2.43 -15.01
N ASN A 153 -16.26 -2.82 -13.80
CA ASN A 153 -16.63 -1.88 -12.75
C ASN A 153 -15.40 -1.42 -11.96
N ILE A 154 -14.60 -0.53 -12.56
CA ILE A 154 -13.39 0.01 -11.95
C ILE A 154 -13.75 1.28 -11.17
N ILE A 155 -13.45 1.29 -9.86
CA ILE A 155 -13.58 2.44 -8.98
C ILE A 155 -12.24 3.20 -9.02
N SER A 156 -12.24 4.34 -9.70
CA SER A 156 -11.05 5.17 -9.83
C SER A 156 -10.91 6.17 -8.69
N ARG A 157 -9.68 6.38 -8.23
CA ARG A 157 -9.31 7.38 -7.24
C ARG A 157 -8.20 8.27 -7.78
N PRO A 158 -8.20 9.59 -7.51
CA PRO A 158 -7.13 10.45 -7.96
C PRO A 158 -5.81 10.13 -7.25
N ALA A 159 -4.73 9.98 -8.00
CA ALA A 159 -3.37 9.88 -7.47
C ALA A 159 -2.90 11.28 -7.02
N ARG A 160 -3.10 11.63 -5.75
CA ARG A 160 -2.81 12.99 -5.22
C ARG A 160 -1.37 13.18 -4.76
N ASN A 161 -0.67 12.09 -4.40
CA ASN A 161 0.68 12.12 -3.83
C ASN A 161 1.63 11.29 -4.69
N ASP A 162 2.92 11.49 -4.51
CA ASP A 162 3.93 10.64 -5.15
C ASP A 162 3.85 9.19 -4.61
N LYS A 163 4.42 8.25 -5.37
CA LYS A 163 4.39 6.81 -5.07
C LYS A 163 4.99 6.48 -3.70
N PHE A 164 6.09 7.14 -3.32
CA PHE A 164 6.71 6.95 -2.02
C PHE A 164 5.74 7.29 -0.87
N VAL A 165 5.06 8.44 -0.96
CA VAL A 165 4.09 8.88 0.06
C VAL A 165 2.90 7.92 0.13
N ARG A 166 2.41 7.44 -1.03
CA ARG A 166 1.32 6.46 -1.08
C ARG A 166 1.72 5.10 -0.48
N ALA A 167 2.99 4.71 -0.60
CA ALA A 167 3.50 3.47 -0.04
C ALA A 167 3.65 3.49 1.50
N GLN A 168 3.76 4.66 2.15
CA GLN A 168 4.04 4.73 3.58
C GLN A 168 3.00 4.03 4.47
N PRO A 169 1.66 4.18 4.27
CA PRO A 169 0.67 3.47 5.08
C PRO A 169 0.78 1.94 4.97
N VAL A 170 0.95 1.43 3.74
CA VAL A 170 1.08 -0.02 3.54
C VAL A 170 2.42 -0.55 4.03
N ALA A 171 3.51 0.21 3.90
CA ALA A 171 4.82 -0.14 4.45
C ALA A 171 4.77 -0.22 5.98
N SER A 172 4.07 0.70 6.64
CA SER A 172 3.84 0.65 8.08
C SER A 172 3.07 -0.62 8.50
N ALA A 173 2.02 -0.97 7.74
CA ALA A 173 1.25 -2.19 7.97
C ALA A 173 2.09 -3.45 7.73
N TRP A 174 2.87 -3.47 6.66
CA TRP A 174 3.81 -4.54 6.35
C TRP A 174 4.83 -4.74 7.46
N ASN A 175 5.53 -3.68 7.84
CA ASN A 175 6.58 -3.70 8.84
C ASN A 175 6.08 -4.04 10.26
N SER A 176 4.77 -3.99 10.49
CA SER A 176 4.11 -4.39 11.75
C SER A 176 3.40 -5.75 11.67
N GLY A 177 3.69 -6.56 10.66
CA GLY A 177 3.14 -7.91 10.52
C GLY A 177 1.64 -7.97 10.19
N ARG A 178 1.10 -6.88 9.63
CA ARG A 178 -0.32 -6.81 9.25
C ARG A 178 -0.60 -7.10 7.77
N ILE A 179 0.43 -7.28 6.97
CA ILE A 179 0.33 -7.75 5.58
C ILE A 179 0.97 -9.12 5.50
N LEU A 180 0.21 -10.09 5.00
CA LEU A 180 0.64 -11.48 4.94
C LEU A 180 0.57 -12.02 3.51
N LEU A 181 1.58 -12.80 3.12
CA LEU A 181 1.68 -13.46 1.83
C LEU A 181 1.44 -14.97 1.97
N PRO A 182 0.97 -15.65 0.92
CA PRO A 182 0.93 -17.13 0.95
C PRO A 182 2.35 -17.69 0.90
N LYS A 183 2.62 -18.76 1.64
CA LYS A 183 3.96 -19.39 1.68
C LYS A 183 4.42 -19.92 0.32
N GLU A 184 3.50 -20.49 -0.42
CA GLU A 184 3.82 -21.17 -1.68
C GLU A 184 3.01 -20.57 -2.84
N ASN A 185 3.62 -19.60 -3.55
CA ASN A 185 3.05 -19.13 -4.80
C ASN A 185 4.14 -18.51 -5.70
N LYS A 186 4.07 -18.77 -7.01
CA LYS A 186 5.08 -18.30 -7.97
C LYS A 186 5.19 -16.77 -8.05
N TRP A 187 4.09 -16.05 -7.94
CA TRP A 187 4.07 -14.60 -8.01
C TRP A 187 4.71 -13.92 -6.78
N VAL A 188 4.76 -14.60 -5.63
CA VAL A 188 5.32 -14.05 -4.38
C VAL A 188 6.77 -13.62 -4.56
N ASN A 189 7.60 -14.44 -5.19
CA ASN A 189 9.01 -14.11 -5.39
C ASN A 189 9.18 -12.86 -6.26
N VAL A 190 8.37 -12.71 -7.31
CA VAL A 190 8.41 -11.54 -8.20
C VAL A 190 7.96 -10.28 -7.46
N LEU A 191 6.91 -10.38 -6.65
CA LEU A 191 6.43 -9.30 -5.80
C LEU A 191 7.50 -8.89 -4.77
N LEU A 192 8.12 -9.86 -4.09
CA LEU A 192 9.13 -9.60 -3.07
C LEU A 192 10.39 -8.95 -3.66
N GLN A 193 10.84 -9.34 -4.85
CA GLN A 193 11.98 -8.68 -5.51
C GLN A 193 11.74 -7.18 -5.68
N GLU A 194 10.56 -6.76 -6.10
CA GLU A 194 10.22 -5.36 -6.29
C GLU A 194 10.03 -4.64 -4.95
N ILE A 195 9.22 -5.19 -4.04
CA ILE A 195 8.92 -4.57 -2.74
C ILE A 195 10.18 -4.39 -1.89
N MET A 196 11.05 -5.41 -1.85
CA MET A 196 12.27 -5.37 -1.02
C MET A 196 13.33 -4.44 -1.60
N SER A 197 13.29 -4.13 -2.90
CA SER A 197 14.18 -3.17 -3.55
C SER A 197 13.63 -1.74 -3.55
N PHE A 198 12.35 -1.54 -3.22
CA PHE A 198 11.71 -0.24 -3.27
C PHE A 198 12.31 0.75 -2.27
N THR A 199 12.75 1.91 -2.77
CA THR A 199 13.35 3.00 -1.99
C THR A 199 12.56 4.29 -2.10
N GLY A 200 11.70 4.41 -3.10
CA GLY A 200 10.96 5.62 -3.46
C GLY A 200 11.81 6.67 -4.18
N VAL A 201 13.01 6.28 -4.64
CA VAL A 201 13.93 7.16 -5.39
C VAL A 201 14.45 6.42 -6.60
N SER A 202 14.00 6.82 -7.79
CA SER A 202 14.46 6.25 -9.08
C SER A 202 14.41 4.72 -9.14
N ASP A 203 13.39 4.12 -8.52
CA ASP A 203 13.18 2.68 -8.58
C ASP A 203 12.87 2.26 -10.03
N LEU A 204 13.47 1.16 -10.48
CA LEU A 204 13.27 0.64 -11.84
C LEU A 204 11.86 0.13 -12.07
N ASN A 205 11.27 -0.45 -11.05
CA ASN A 205 9.89 -0.93 -11.04
C ASN A 205 9.27 -0.63 -9.67
N ASP A 206 8.08 -0.08 -9.69
CA ASP A 206 7.29 0.26 -8.49
C ASP A 206 5.79 0.01 -8.68
N ASP A 207 5.42 -0.63 -9.80
CA ASP A 207 4.02 -0.85 -10.21
C ASP A 207 3.29 -1.79 -9.25
N GLN A 208 3.98 -2.83 -8.73
CA GLN A 208 3.41 -3.74 -7.74
C GLN A 208 3.27 -3.06 -6.36
N VAL A 209 4.16 -2.11 -6.03
CA VAL A 209 4.05 -1.30 -4.80
C VAL A 209 2.83 -0.39 -4.87
N ASP A 210 2.52 0.18 -6.04
CA ASP A 210 1.30 0.98 -6.26
C ASP A 210 0.02 0.14 -6.13
N VAL A 211 0.01 -1.06 -6.70
CA VAL A 211 -1.12 -2.00 -6.54
C VAL A 211 -1.29 -2.42 -5.07
N LEU A 212 -0.20 -2.73 -4.37
CA LEU A 212 -0.23 -3.05 -2.94
C LEU A 212 -0.78 -1.89 -2.10
N SER A 213 -0.37 -0.66 -2.41
CA SER A 213 -0.86 0.56 -1.77
C SER A 213 -2.37 0.74 -2.02
N THR A 214 -2.81 0.51 -3.27
CA THR A 214 -4.22 0.61 -3.66
C THR A 214 -5.08 -0.44 -2.96
N ILE A 215 -4.60 -1.68 -2.82
CA ILE A 215 -5.26 -2.74 -2.05
C ILE A 215 -5.44 -2.28 -0.60
N TYR A 216 -4.36 -1.87 0.04
CA TYR A 216 -4.38 -1.47 1.44
C TYR A 216 -5.36 -0.32 1.69
N ASP A 217 -5.27 0.76 0.94
CA ASP A 217 -6.15 1.92 1.07
C ASP A 217 -7.63 1.57 0.82
N SER A 218 -7.89 0.71 -0.15
CA SER A 218 -9.27 0.32 -0.51
C SER A 218 -9.91 -0.57 0.54
N LEU A 219 -9.12 -1.34 1.28
CA LEU A 219 -9.56 -2.14 2.40
C LEU A 219 -9.80 -1.28 3.66
N GLN A 220 -9.00 -0.22 3.88
CA GLN A 220 -9.14 0.67 5.04
C GLN A 220 -10.31 1.65 4.94
N THR A 221 -10.69 2.08 3.73
CA THR A 221 -11.67 3.18 3.52
C THR A 221 -13.11 2.84 3.95
N THR A 222 -13.39 1.64 4.40
CA THR A 222 -14.69 1.26 4.99
C THR A 222 -14.78 1.52 6.49
N ASN A 223 -13.67 1.74 7.16
CA ASN A 223 -13.65 2.24 8.53
C ASN A 223 -13.56 3.79 8.45
N LYS A 224 -14.66 4.49 8.72
CA LYS A 224 -14.66 5.97 8.81
C LYS A 224 -13.51 6.41 9.69
N PRO A 225 -12.72 7.42 9.29
CA PRO A 225 -11.65 7.92 10.14
C PRO A 225 -12.23 8.43 11.45
N LEU A 226 -11.68 7.98 12.57
CA LEU A 226 -12.03 8.35 13.95
C LEU A 226 -11.81 9.85 14.30
N TRP A 227 -11.48 10.71 13.31
CA TRP A 227 -11.18 12.12 13.52
C TRP A 227 -12.07 13.09 12.71
N ARG A 228 -13.34 12.77 12.50
CA ARG A 228 -14.31 13.86 12.32
C ARG A 228 -14.58 14.47 13.69
N VAL A 229 -13.76 15.45 14.04
CA VAL A 229 -14.13 16.44 15.04
C VAL A 229 -15.24 17.28 14.41
N THR A 230 -16.43 17.19 15.00
CA THR A 230 -17.53 18.15 14.80
C THR A 230 -17.10 19.50 15.30
#